data_12c5d1651715fde6fcd46e5863185105
#
_entry.id   12c5d1651715fde6fcd46e5863185105
#
_cell.length_a   1.000
_cell.length_b   1.000
_cell.length_c   1.000
_cell.angle_alpha   90.00
_cell.angle_beta   90.00
_cell.angle_gamma   90.00
#
_symmetry.space_group_name_H-M   'P 1'
#
loop_
_entity.id
_entity.type
_entity.pdbx_description
1 polymer ?
#
loop_
_entity_poly.entity_id
_entity_poly.type
_entity_poly.pdbx_seq_one_letter_code
_entity_poly.pdbx_strand_id
1 'polypeptide(L)'
;MGQLPQLQQARRRLGLALDGLCHDRWVLGYLRAGWLQPIAASEVSHRFLQGRPLMPLARRALFEQRPAIINALVENPKPSMGYDWEMDWPALLYAPVGEPDQRPIGLLIVGCRRDHWYSEDDVTYAIKLGATLAPLVSALRGPLGRLNESEGEVAQLLSYGLSTQEIARAIRVDDHASRELVESVTRKLQRVDADELALPLEEMRPRRRSFRV
;
A
#
# COMPACT_ATOMS: atom_id res chain seq x y z
N MET A 1 -16.75 -17.40 -9.16
CA MET A 1 -15.53 -16.64 -9.52
C MET A 1 -15.48 -15.44 -8.59
N GLY A 2 -14.73 -15.59 -7.48
CA GLY A 2 -14.66 -14.53 -6.45
C GLY A 2 -13.56 -13.54 -6.76
N GLN A 3 -13.85 -12.57 -7.61
CA GLN A 3 -13.04 -11.36 -7.63
C GLN A 3 -13.44 -10.50 -6.44
N LEU A 4 -12.49 -9.85 -5.79
CA LEU A 4 -12.75 -8.84 -4.77
C LEU A 4 -12.82 -7.46 -5.46
N PRO A 5 -13.95 -7.10 -6.09
CA PRO A 5 -14.05 -5.89 -6.91
C PRO A 5 -13.73 -4.63 -6.11
N GLN A 6 -14.02 -4.64 -4.81
CA GLN A 6 -13.78 -3.52 -3.90
C GLN A 6 -12.28 -3.24 -3.71
N LEU A 7 -11.46 -4.27 -3.47
CA LEU A 7 -10.01 -4.11 -3.36
C LEU A 7 -9.38 -3.69 -4.68
N GLN A 8 -9.86 -4.23 -5.81
CA GLN A 8 -9.41 -3.82 -7.14
C GLN A 8 -9.75 -2.36 -7.41
N GLN A 9 -10.97 -1.94 -7.06
CA GLN A 9 -11.40 -0.56 -7.23
C GLN A 9 -10.57 0.38 -6.33
N ALA A 10 -10.37 0.03 -5.06
CA ALA A 10 -9.53 0.79 -4.13
C ALA A 10 -8.09 0.95 -4.67
N ARG A 11 -7.49 -0.13 -5.17
CA ARG A 11 -6.17 -0.10 -5.79
C ARG A 11 -6.11 0.83 -7.00
N ARG A 12 -7.09 0.75 -7.91
CA ARG A 12 -7.15 1.62 -9.10
C ARG A 12 -7.30 3.09 -8.70
N ARG A 13 -8.19 3.40 -7.76
CA ARG A 13 -8.40 4.76 -7.25
C ARG A 13 -7.15 5.30 -6.58
N LEU A 14 -6.48 4.49 -5.77
CA LEU A 14 -5.22 4.89 -5.14
C LEU A 14 -4.13 5.18 -6.20
N GLY A 15 -3.99 4.36 -7.23
CA GLY A 15 -3.09 4.64 -8.35
C GLY A 15 -3.35 6.01 -8.98
N LEU A 16 -4.62 6.34 -9.25
CA LEU A 16 -5.01 7.65 -9.80
C LEU A 16 -4.72 8.82 -8.83
N ALA A 17 -4.90 8.62 -7.53
CA ALA A 17 -4.56 9.64 -6.53
C ALA A 17 -3.05 9.89 -6.47
N LEU A 18 -2.26 8.85 -6.65
CA LEU A 18 -0.79 8.94 -6.66
C LEU A 18 -0.21 9.62 -7.90
N ASP A 19 -1.01 9.84 -8.97
CA ASP A 19 -0.58 10.62 -10.13
C ASP A 19 -0.13 12.05 -9.76
N GLY A 20 -0.49 12.53 -8.58
CA GLY A 20 -0.02 13.80 -8.02
C GLY A 20 1.40 13.77 -7.43
N LEU A 21 1.96 12.60 -7.21
CA LEU A 21 3.31 12.39 -6.71
C LEU A 21 4.17 11.73 -7.78
N CYS A 22 5.46 12.05 -7.82
CA CYS A 22 6.38 11.24 -8.60
C CYS A 22 6.45 9.84 -8.00
N HIS A 23 6.06 8.84 -8.76
CA HIS A 23 6.14 7.46 -8.30
C HIS A 23 6.36 6.49 -9.45
N ASP A 24 7.14 5.45 -9.17
CA ASP A 24 7.25 4.26 -10.00
C ASP A 24 6.66 3.06 -9.25
N ARG A 25 6.75 3.09 -7.93
CA ARG A 25 6.17 2.08 -7.04
C ARG A 25 5.54 2.69 -5.80
N TRP A 26 4.56 1.98 -5.26
CA TRP A 26 3.96 2.32 -3.99
C TRP A 26 3.42 1.08 -3.28
N VAL A 27 3.32 1.19 -1.96
CA VAL A 27 2.68 0.20 -1.09
C VAL A 27 1.84 0.91 -0.06
N LEU A 28 0.58 0.52 0.06
CA LEU A 28 -0.31 0.89 1.16
C LEU A 28 -0.44 -0.31 2.10
N GLY A 29 -0.24 -0.10 3.38
CA GLY A 29 -0.42 -1.14 4.39
C GLY A 29 -1.02 -0.61 5.69
N TYR A 30 -1.56 -1.53 6.51
CA TYR A 30 -2.01 -1.25 7.86
C TYR A 30 -0.99 -1.73 8.90
N LEU A 31 -1.04 -1.13 10.09
CA LEU A 31 -0.13 -1.47 11.18
C LEU A 31 -0.72 -2.58 12.06
N ARG A 32 0.07 -3.65 12.27
CA ARG A 32 -0.27 -4.75 13.18
C ARG A 32 0.96 -5.18 13.97
N ALA A 33 0.89 -5.04 15.29
CA ALA A 33 1.96 -5.47 16.19
C ALA A 33 3.38 -4.99 15.79
N GLY A 34 3.50 -3.75 15.30
CA GLY A 34 4.79 -3.17 14.87
C GLY A 34 5.23 -3.57 13.46
N TRP A 35 4.39 -4.30 12.71
CA TRP A 35 4.61 -4.70 11.33
C TRP A 35 3.68 -3.93 10.40
N LEU A 36 4.16 -3.67 9.19
CA LEU A 36 3.33 -3.20 8.09
C LEU A 36 2.77 -4.40 7.33
N GLN A 37 1.46 -4.53 7.34
CA GLN A 37 0.73 -5.55 6.58
C GLN A 37 0.21 -4.90 5.30
N PRO A 38 0.64 -5.35 4.12
CA PRO A 38 0.22 -4.73 2.87
C PRO A 38 -1.29 -4.91 2.62
N ILE A 39 -1.92 -3.86 2.10
CA ILE A 39 -3.30 -3.87 1.60
C ILE A 39 -3.30 -3.89 0.07
N ALA A 40 -2.48 -3.02 -0.52
CA ALA A 40 -2.35 -2.86 -1.96
C ALA A 40 -0.96 -2.33 -2.31
N ALA A 41 -0.48 -2.64 -3.51
CA ALA A 41 0.78 -2.16 -4.03
C ALA A 41 0.71 -1.96 -5.55
N SER A 42 1.67 -1.23 -6.13
CA SER A 42 1.75 -1.00 -7.58
C SER A 42 2.02 -2.27 -8.38
N GLU A 43 2.79 -3.20 -7.79
CA GLU A 43 3.22 -4.44 -8.43
C GLU A 43 2.90 -5.67 -7.60
N VAL A 44 2.61 -6.78 -8.27
CA VAL A 44 2.53 -8.10 -7.64
C VAL A 44 3.94 -8.66 -7.51
N SER A 45 4.47 -8.65 -6.31
CA SER A 45 5.70 -9.37 -6.01
C SER A 45 5.55 -10.06 -4.65
N HIS A 46 6.08 -11.28 -4.51
CA HIS A 46 6.06 -11.99 -3.23
C HIS A 46 6.64 -11.16 -2.08
N ARG A 47 7.60 -10.28 -2.37
CA ARG A 47 8.21 -9.39 -1.38
C ARG A 47 7.24 -8.34 -0.83
N PHE A 48 6.19 -7.99 -1.58
CA PHE A 48 5.14 -7.06 -1.14
C PHE A 48 3.97 -7.73 -0.46
N LEU A 49 3.82 -9.04 -0.63
CA LEU A 49 2.69 -9.80 -0.10
C LEU A 49 2.86 -10.14 1.38
N GLN A 50 4.09 -10.21 1.87
CA GLN A 50 4.38 -10.55 3.26
C GLN A 50 4.41 -9.31 4.15
N GLY A 51 3.87 -9.44 5.36
CA GLY A 51 4.06 -8.43 6.40
C GLY A 51 5.55 -8.24 6.70
N ARG A 52 5.94 -7.00 6.99
CA ARG A 52 7.34 -6.66 7.23
C ARG A 52 7.51 -5.72 8.41
N PRO A 53 8.65 -5.80 9.12
CA PRO A 53 8.98 -4.82 10.14
C PRO A 53 9.16 -3.43 9.52
N LEU A 54 8.83 -2.42 10.31
CA LEU A 54 8.96 -1.03 9.89
C LEU A 54 10.43 -0.60 9.87
N MET A 55 10.85 0.01 8.78
CA MET A 55 12.14 0.68 8.66
C MET A 55 12.26 1.86 9.65
N PRO A 56 13.46 2.27 10.04
CA PRO A 56 13.64 3.38 10.98
C PRO A 56 12.92 4.65 10.58
N LEU A 57 12.98 5.04 9.29
CA LEU A 57 12.28 6.22 8.78
C LEU A 57 10.76 6.06 8.77
N ALA A 58 10.27 4.87 8.44
CA ALA A 58 8.84 4.57 8.55
C ALA A 58 8.36 4.71 10.01
N ARG A 59 9.15 4.22 10.98
CA ARG A 59 8.86 4.40 12.41
C ARG A 59 8.86 5.86 12.81
N ARG A 60 9.84 6.63 12.32
CA ARG A 60 9.94 8.07 12.57
C ARG A 60 8.71 8.80 12.02
N ALA A 61 8.33 8.55 10.76
CA ALA A 61 7.13 9.13 10.15
C ALA A 61 5.87 8.88 10.99
N LEU A 62 5.70 7.63 11.46
CA LEU A 62 4.57 7.24 12.30
C LEU A 62 4.59 7.90 13.69
N PHE A 63 5.76 8.02 14.30
CA PHE A 63 5.93 8.62 15.61
C PHE A 63 5.70 10.15 15.57
N GLU A 64 6.29 10.83 14.58
CA GLU A 64 6.15 12.26 14.37
C GLU A 64 4.81 12.64 13.72
N GLN A 65 4.03 11.64 13.27
CA GLN A 65 2.76 11.81 12.54
C GLN A 65 2.90 12.73 11.30
N ARG A 66 4.05 12.70 10.68
CA ARG A 66 4.41 13.52 9.52
C ARG A 66 5.11 12.64 8.47
N PRO A 67 4.92 12.93 7.18
CA PRO A 67 5.68 12.26 6.15
C PRO A 67 7.18 12.41 6.37
N ALA A 68 7.91 11.31 6.18
CA ALA A 68 9.37 11.31 6.12
C ALA A 68 9.80 11.06 4.67
N ILE A 69 10.76 11.82 4.21
CA ILE A 69 11.29 11.73 2.85
C ILE A 69 12.78 11.37 2.88
N ILE A 70 13.18 10.61 1.87
CA ILE A 70 14.57 10.40 1.50
C ILE A 70 14.71 10.94 0.10
N ASN A 71 15.60 11.91 -0.06
CA ASN A 71 16.01 12.43 -1.34
C ASN A 71 17.49 12.06 -1.53
N ALA A 72 17.83 11.41 -2.64
CA ALA A 72 19.18 10.95 -2.96
C ALA A 72 19.77 9.89 -2.00
N LEU A 73 19.30 8.65 -2.11
CA LEU A 73 19.96 7.47 -1.51
C LEU A 73 21.38 7.21 -2.08
N VAL A 74 21.79 7.96 -3.11
CA VAL A 74 23.04 7.77 -3.85
C VAL A 74 24.29 7.98 -2.99
N GLU A 75 24.20 8.75 -1.91
CA GLU A 75 25.39 9.08 -1.09
C GLU A 75 25.62 8.12 0.10
N ASN A 76 24.71 7.19 0.40
CA ASN A 76 24.90 6.29 1.53
C ASN A 76 24.40 4.86 1.27
N PRO A 77 25.14 4.07 0.49
CA PRO A 77 24.69 2.74 0.03
C PRO A 77 24.84 1.63 1.07
N LYS A 78 24.91 1.91 2.37
CA LYS A 78 24.95 0.84 3.36
C LYS A 78 23.52 0.39 3.72
N PRO A 79 23.06 -0.74 3.16
CA PRO A 79 21.76 -1.30 3.53
C PRO A 79 21.80 -1.76 4.98
N SER A 80 21.11 -1.04 5.83
CA SER A 80 20.78 -1.59 7.13
C SER A 80 19.68 -2.63 6.96
N MET A 81 20.08 -3.88 6.84
CA MET A 81 19.24 -5.07 6.98
C MET A 81 17.96 -5.20 6.14
N GLY A 82 18.04 -5.86 5.01
CA GLY A 82 17.03 -6.86 4.68
C GLY A 82 15.84 -6.45 3.82
N TYR A 83 15.74 -5.21 3.33
CA TYR A 83 14.63 -4.77 2.47
C TYR A 83 15.14 -4.22 1.14
N ASP A 84 15.57 -5.13 0.28
CA ASP A 84 16.27 -4.83 -0.96
C ASP A 84 15.55 -3.85 -1.89
N TRP A 85 14.19 -3.83 -1.89
CA TRP A 85 13.47 -2.98 -2.83
C TRP A 85 13.40 -1.50 -2.43
N GLU A 86 13.39 -1.18 -1.14
CA GLU A 86 13.41 0.22 -0.66
C GLU A 86 14.79 0.84 -0.88
N MET A 87 15.83 0.00 -0.93
CA MET A 87 17.22 0.43 -1.09
C MET A 87 17.59 0.78 -2.53
N ASP A 88 16.84 0.25 -3.51
CA ASP A 88 17.08 0.50 -4.94
C ASP A 88 16.47 1.82 -5.43
N TRP A 89 15.86 2.61 -4.52
CA TRP A 89 15.11 3.80 -4.90
C TRP A 89 15.80 5.06 -4.38
N PRO A 90 16.25 5.96 -5.30
CA PRO A 90 16.91 7.19 -4.90
C PRO A 90 15.99 8.16 -4.14
N ALA A 91 14.68 8.10 -4.36
CA ALA A 91 13.73 8.91 -3.60
C ALA A 91 12.63 8.05 -3.00
N LEU A 92 12.37 8.23 -1.71
CA LEU A 92 11.31 7.56 -0.96
C LEU A 92 10.51 8.57 -0.13
N LEU A 93 9.21 8.34 -0.07
CA LEU A 93 8.28 9.08 0.78
C LEU A 93 7.47 8.09 1.62
N TYR A 94 7.47 8.28 2.93
CA TYR A 94 6.71 7.52 3.92
C TYR A 94 5.62 8.42 4.47
N ALA A 95 4.35 8.19 4.09
CA ALA A 95 3.22 8.99 4.54
C ALA A 95 2.39 8.20 5.55
N PRO A 96 2.27 8.67 6.81
CA PRO A 96 1.34 8.11 7.78
C PRO A 96 -0.09 8.15 7.26
N VAL A 97 -0.84 7.07 7.49
CA VAL A 97 -2.25 6.98 7.16
C VAL A 97 -3.06 6.96 8.45
N GLY A 98 -3.90 7.96 8.64
CA GLY A 98 -4.70 8.17 9.83
C GLY A 98 -5.43 9.50 9.77
N GLU A 99 -6.36 9.68 10.69
CA GLU A 99 -6.97 10.99 10.88
C GLU A 99 -5.98 11.98 11.52
N PRO A 100 -6.11 13.28 11.23
CA PRO A 100 -5.31 14.31 11.89
C PRO A 100 -5.40 14.17 13.41
N ASP A 101 -4.28 14.34 14.09
CA ASP A 101 -4.17 14.29 15.56
C ASP A 101 -4.47 12.92 16.21
N GLN A 102 -4.71 11.89 15.39
CA GLN A 102 -4.86 10.52 15.87
C GLN A 102 -3.66 9.67 15.53
N ARG A 103 -3.45 8.61 16.32
CA ARG A 103 -2.38 7.67 16.06
C ARG A 103 -2.55 7.00 14.69
N PRO A 104 -1.55 7.05 13.81
CA PRO A 104 -1.63 6.44 12.48
C PRO A 104 -1.97 4.94 12.55
N ILE A 105 -2.86 4.51 11.66
CA ILE A 105 -3.32 3.11 11.56
C ILE A 105 -2.67 2.38 10.41
N GLY A 106 -2.02 3.11 9.50
CA GLY A 106 -1.36 2.59 8.30
C GLY A 106 -0.21 3.45 7.85
N LEU A 107 0.39 3.03 6.75
CA LEU A 107 1.49 3.72 6.09
C LEU A 107 1.35 3.56 4.58
N LEU A 108 1.53 4.65 3.85
CA LEU A 108 1.74 4.68 2.42
C LEU A 108 3.23 4.90 2.16
N ILE A 109 3.84 4.03 1.37
CA ILE A 109 5.23 4.16 0.93
C ILE A 109 5.22 4.39 -0.56
N VAL A 110 5.90 5.44 -1.01
CA VAL A 110 6.01 5.83 -2.42
C VAL A 110 7.48 5.90 -2.77
N GLY A 111 7.87 5.26 -3.87
CA GLY A 111 9.24 5.25 -4.37
C GLY A 111 9.34 5.75 -5.81
N CYS A 112 10.34 6.56 -6.10
CA CYS A 112 10.65 7.07 -7.42
C CYS A 112 12.09 6.72 -7.81
N ARG A 113 12.29 6.16 -9.05
CA ARG A 113 13.61 5.78 -9.60
C ARG A 113 14.35 6.93 -10.26
N ARG A 114 13.63 8.00 -10.58
CA ARG A 114 14.25 9.16 -11.21
C ARG A 114 14.97 9.97 -10.15
N ASP A 115 15.92 10.80 -10.56
CA ASP A 115 16.48 11.86 -9.73
C ASP A 115 15.36 12.86 -9.40
N HIS A 116 14.56 12.48 -8.45
CA HIS A 116 13.39 13.23 -8.00
C HIS A 116 13.61 13.64 -6.55
N TRP A 117 13.27 14.86 -6.24
CA TRP A 117 13.28 15.39 -4.89
C TRP A 117 11.84 15.68 -4.48
N TYR A 118 11.34 14.94 -3.50
CA TYR A 118 10.08 15.28 -2.87
C TYR A 118 10.18 16.63 -2.19
N SER A 119 9.27 17.53 -2.55
CA SER A 119 9.18 18.90 -2.07
C SER A 119 8.23 19.01 -0.86
N GLU A 120 8.17 20.18 -0.23
CA GLU A 120 7.17 20.46 0.82
C GLU A 120 5.73 20.39 0.29
N ASP A 121 5.50 20.68 -0.99
CA ASP A 121 4.20 20.52 -1.63
C ASP A 121 3.82 19.03 -1.71
N ASP A 122 4.78 18.16 -2.02
CA ASP A 122 4.57 16.70 -2.05
C ASP A 122 4.29 16.17 -0.63
N VAL A 123 4.98 16.69 0.38
CA VAL A 123 4.72 16.36 1.78
C VAL A 123 3.30 16.78 2.18
N THR A 124 2.90 18.01 1.82
CA THR A 124 1.56 18.52 2.08
C THR A 124 0.48 17.69 1.40
N TYR A 125 0.74 17.29 0.15
CA TYR A 125 -0.16 16.40 -0.59
C TYR A 125 -0.25 15.02 0.07
N ALA A 126 0.88 14.46 0.48
CA ALA A 126 0.96 13.16 1.15
C ALA A 126 0.21 13.13 2.49
N ILE A 127 0.23 14.25 3.26
CA ILE A 127 -0.58 14.38 4.49
C ILE A 127 -2.08 14.28 4.16
N LYS A 128 -2.54 15.03 3.17
CA LYS A 128 -3.95 15.00 2.74
C LYS A 128 -4.35 13.62 2.24
N LEU A 129 -3.48 12.99 1.45
CA LEU A 129 -3.71 11.65 0.93
C LEU A 129 -3.77 10.62 2.08
N GLY A 130 -2.89 10.71 3.08
CA GLY A 130 -2.90 9.84 4.25
C GLY A 130 -4.20 9.93 5.05
N ALA A 131 -4.71 11.14 5.27
CA ALA A 131 -6.01 11.36 5.90
C ALA A 131 -7.17 10.78 5.07
N THR A 132 -7.14 11.01 3.75
CA THR A 132 -8.16 10.48 2.82
C THR A 132 -8.18 8.96 2.77
N LEU A 133 -7.03 8.31 2.95
CA LEU A 133 -6.91 6.85 2.96
C LEU A 133 -7.31 6.21 4.31
N ALA A 134 -7.43 6.98 5.38
CA ALA A 134 -7.70 6.46 6.72
C ALA A 134 -9.01 5.64 6.80
N PRO A 135 -10.16 6.07 6.24
CA PRO A 135 -11.38 5.26 6.25
C PRO A 135 -11.20 3.91 5.53
N LEU A 136 -10.54 3.90 4.36
CA LEU A 136 -10.23 2.68 3.62
C LEU A 136 -9.39 1.70 4.45
N VAL A 137 -8.31 2.19 5.05
CA VAL A 137 -7.42 1.34 5.88
C VAL A 137 -8.15 0.85 7.11
N SER A 138 -8.98 1.68 7.75
CA SER A 138 -9.81 1.31 8.89
C SER A 138 -10.79 0.18 8.54
N ALA A 139 -11.53 0.33 7.45
CA ALA A 139 -12.50 -0.67 6.98
C ALA A 139 -11.84 -2.01 6.64
N LEU A 140 -10.67 -1.98 5.99
CA LEU A 140 -9.97 -3.20 5.58
C LEU A 140 -9.16 -3.85 6.69
N ARG A 141 -8.68 -3.09 7.68
CA ARG A 141 -7.85 -3.61 8.78
C ARG A 141 -8.52 -4.74 9.57
N GLY A 142 -9.80 -4.61 9.88
CA GLY A 142 -10.56 -5.61 10.64
C GLY A 142 -10.70 -6.93 9.88
N PRO A 143 -11.28 -6.94 8.67
CA PRO A 143 -11.42 -8.12 7.84
C PRO A 143 -10.08 -8.77 7.46
N LEU A 144 -9.11 -7.99 7.00
CA LEU A 144 -7.76 -8.48 6.65
C LEU A 144 -7.01 -9.03 7.86
N GLY A 145 -7.23 -8.45 9.04
CA GLY A 145 -6.63 -8.94 10.29
C GLY A 145 -7.13 -10.32 10.74
N ARG A 146 -8.22 -10.84 10.14
CA ARG A 146 -8.75 -12.19 10.37
C ARG A 146 -8.17 -13.23 9.42
N LEU A 147 -7.45 -12.80 8.41
CA LEU A 147 -6.78 -13.68 7.46
C LEU A 147 -5.52 -14.24 8.10
N ASN A 148 -5.24 -15.52 7.85
CA ASN A 148 -3.92 -16.07 8.09
C ASN A 148 -2.95 -15.64 6.97
N GLU A 149 -1.68 -16.04 7.06
CA GLU A 149 -0.64 -15.61 6.12
C GLU A 149 -0.97 -16.00 4.68
N SER A 150 -1.33 -17.25 4.43
CA SER A 150 -1.69 -17.76 3.09
C SER A 150 -2.95 -17.08 2.55
N GLU A 151 -3.96 -16.87 3.38
CA GLU A 151 -5.17 -16.13 3.00
C GLU A 151 -4.88 -14.65 2.68
N GLY A 152 -3.95 -14.03 3.42
CA GLY A 152 -3.50 -12.67 3.17
C GLY A 152 -2.82 -12.55 1.80
N GLU A 153 -1.96 -13.50 1.46
CA GLU A 153 -1.33 -13.59 0.14
C GLU A 153 -2.37 -13.74 -0.97
N VAL A 154 -3.31 -14.66 -0.81
CA VAL A 154 -4.42 -14.87 -1.77
C VAL A 154 -5.28 -13.62 -1.91
N ALA A 155 -5.61 -12.93 -0.82
CA ALA A 155 -6.40 -11.70 -0.88
C ALA A 155 -5.72 -10.62 -1.73
N GLN A 156 -4.40 -10.51 -1.61
CA GLN A 156 -3.64 -9.57 -2.42
C GLN A 156 -3.62 -9.97 -3.89
N LEU A 157 -3.35 -11.23 -4.22
CA LEU A 157 -3.38 -11.72 -5.60
C LEU A 157 -4.76 -11.50 -6.23
N LEU A 158 -5.85 -11.72 -5.50
CA LEU A 158 -7.20 -11.39 -5.92
C LEU A 158 -7.39 -9.89 -6.19
N SER A 159 -6.78 -9.01 -5.39
CA SER A 159 -6.86 -7.56 -5.59
C SER A 159 -6.22 -7.09 -6.90
N TYR A 160 -5.26 -7.85 -7.41
CA TYR A 160 -4.64 -7.65 -8.73
C TYR A 160 -5.47 -8.24 -9.87
N GLY A 161 -6.53 -8.98 -9.57
CA GLY A 161 -7.41 -9.59 -10.57
C GLY A 161 -6.94 -10.93 -11.09
N LEU A 162 -6.02 -11.60 -10.40
CA LEU A 162 -5.58 -12.94 -10.77
C LEU A 162 -6.74 -13.93 -10.63
N SER A 163 -6.82 -14.85 -11.59
CA SER A 163 -7.73 -16.00 -11.54
C SER A 163 -7.26 -17.03 -10.50
N THR A 164 -8.15 -17.90 -10.06
CA THR A 164 -7.82 -18.99 -9.12
C THR A 164 -6.66 -19.86 -9.62
N GLN A 165 -6.58 -20.13 -10.94
CA GLN A 165 -5.50 -20.90 -11.53
C GLN A 165 -4.15 -20.14 -11.51
N GLU A 166 -4.16 -18.84 -11.77
CA GLU A 166 -2.96 -18.02 -11.68
C GLU A 166 -2.47 -17.92 -10.23
N ILE A 167 -3.42 -17.81 -9.27
CA ILE A 167 -3.11 -17.85 -7.83
C ILE A 167 -2.48 -19.20 -7.47
N ALA A 168 -3.06 -20.33 -7.89
CA ALA A 168 -2.52 -21.66 -7.63
C ALA A 168 -1.04 -21.77 -8.06
N ARG A 169 -0.73 -21.27 -9.25
CA ARG A 169 0.66 -21.23 -9.78
C ARG A 169 1.55 -20.30 -8.96
N ALA A 170 1.05 -19.12 -8.60
CA ALA A 170 1.82 -18.11 -7.87
C ALA A 170 2.24 -18.59 -6.47
N ILE A 171 1.31 -19.22 -5.72
CA ILE A 171 1.57 -19.72 -4.37
C ILE A 171 1.99 -21.19 -4.32
N ARG A 172 2.13 -21.83 -5.48
CA ARG A 172 2.60 -23.23 -5.65
C ARG A 172 1.77 -24.27 -4.91
N VAL A 173 0.46 -24.17 -5.03
CA VAL A 173 -0.52 -25.14 -4.53
C VAL A 173 -1.31 -25.75 -5.69
N ASP A 174 -2.02 -26.84 -5.43
CA ASP A 174 -2.93 -27.39 -6.42
C ASP A 174 -4.21 -26.55 -6.60
N ASP A 175 -4.97 -26.81 -7.67
CA ASP A 175 -6.19 -26.06 -7.98
C ASP A 175 -7.31 -26.22 -6.94
N HIS A 176 -7.32 -27.32 -6.18
CA HIS A 176 -8.31 -27.56 -5.13
C HIS A 176 -8.00 -26.68 -3.91
N ALA A 177 -6.77 -26.73 -3.42
CA ALA A 177 -6.32 -25.92 -2.30
C ALA A 177 -6.44 -24.40 -2.61
N SER A 178 -6.12 -23.98 -3.83
CA SER A 178 -6.30 -22.60 -4.26
C SER A 178 -7.78 -22.16 -4.22
N ARG A 179 -8.71 -23.02 -4.67
CA ARG A 179 -10.15 -22.73 -4.60
C ARG A 179 -10.62 -22.58 -3.17
N GLU A 180 -10.23 -23.48 -2.28
CA GLU A 180 -10.59 -23.41 -0.85
C GLU A 180 -10.10 -22.10 -0.21
N LEU A 181 -8.85 -21.70 -0.49
CA LEU A 181 -8.29 -20.44 -0.01
C LEU A 181 -9.06 -19.23 -0.54
N VAL A 182 -9.34 -19.19 -1.84
CA VAL A 182 -10.13 -18.11 -2.47
C VAL A 182 -11.52 -18.01 -1.86
N GLU A 183 -12.21 -19.14 -1.64
CA GLU A 183 -13.53 -19.16 -1.00
C GLU A 183 -13.48 -18.68 0.45
N SER A 184 -12.46 -19.12 1.20
CA SER A 184 -12.26 -18.67 2.58
C SER A 184 -12.02 -17.17 2.67
N VAL A 185 -11.13 -16.64 1.83
CA VAL A 185 -10.84 -15.20 1.74
C VAL A 185 -12.10 -14.42 1.35
N THR A 186 -12.79 -14.85 0.31
CA THR A 186 -14.01 -14.19 -0.17
C THR A 186 -15.05 -14.11 0.93
N ARG A 187 -15.33 -15.21 1.64
CA ARG A 187 -16.28 -15.27 2.75
C ARG A 187 -15.90 -14.35 3.91
N LYS A 188 -14.59 -14.26 4.25
CA LYS A 188 -14.11 -13.40 5.34
C LYS A 188 -14.15 -11.91 4.98
N LEU A 189 -13.99 -11.57 3.70
CA LEU A 189 -13.96 -10.18 3.21
C LEU A 189 -15.30 -9.68 2.66
N GLN A 190 -16.30 -10.55 2.42
CA GLN A 190 -17.65 -10.15 1.96
C GLN A 190 -18.42 -9.25 2.95
N ARG A 191 -17.94 -9.11 4.17
CA ARG A 191 -18.54 -8.26 5.22
C ARG A 191 -18.00 -6.83 5.22
N VAL A 192 -17.15 -6.48 4.27
CA VAL A 192 -16.68 -5.10 4.10
C VAL A 192 -17.70 -4.33 3.30
N ASP A 193 -18.26 -3.29 3.89
CA ASP A 193 -19.23 -2.44 3.20
C ASP A 193 -18.57 -1.71 2.03
N ALA A 194 -19.21 -1.74 0.86
CA ALA A 194 -18.68 -1.10 -0.33
C ALA A 194 -18.65 0.43 -0.18
N ASP A 195 -19.54 1.00 0.60
CA ASP A 195 -19.62 2.44 0.84
C ASP A 195 -18.47 2.93 1.74
N GLU A 196 -17.97 2.10 2.68
CA GLU A 196 -16.79 2.41 3.48
C GLU A 196 -15.50 2.45 2.65
N LEU A 197 -15.49 1.84 1.46
CA LEU A 197 -14.36 1.85 0.52
C LEU A 197 -14.41 3.00 -0.50
N ALA A 198 -15.44 3.85 -0.44
CA ALA A 198 -15.57 5.00 -1.31
C ALA A 198 -14.56 6.09 -0.89
N LEU A 199 -13.46 6.21 -1.65
CA LEU A 199 -12.48 7.28 -1.44
C LEU A 199 -12.94 8.54 -2.19
N PRO A 200 -13.06 9.71 -1.54
CA PRO A 200 -13.39 10.98 -2.19
C PRO A 200 -12.16 11.56 -2.93
N LEU A 201 -11.59 10.78 -3.86
CA LEU A 201 -10.35 11.13 -4.57
C LEU A 201 -10.57 12.17 -5.68
N GLU A 202 -11.82 12.42 -6.09
CA GLU A 202 -12.12 13.39 -7.14
C GLU A 202 -11.76 14.82 -6.73
N GLU A 203 -11.85 15.14 -5.45
CA GLU A 203 -11.48 16.44 -4.88
C GLU A 203 -9.97 16.65 -4.75
N MET A 204 -9.18 15.57 -4.86
CA MET A 204 -7.74 15.58 -4.65
C MET A 204 -6.92 15.75 -5.94
N ARG A 205 -7.53 15.97 -7.10
CA ARG A 205 -6.78 16.14 -8.35
C ARG A 205 -5.75 17.26 -8.21
N PRO A 206 -4.44 16.97 -8.21
CA PRO A 206 -3.44 18.02 -8.24
C PRO A 206 -3.58 18.81 -9.52
N ARG A 207 -3.42 20.12 -9.44
CA ARG A 207 -3.25 20.93 -10.65
C ARG A 207 -2.01 20.41 -11.37
N ARG A 208 -2.19 19.84 -12.56
CA ARG A 208 -1.09 19.40 -13.42
C ARG A 208 -0.09 20.55 -13.55
N ARG A 209 1.04 20.45 -12.87
CA ARG A 209 2.19 21.29 -13.19
C ARG A 209 2.72 20.78 -14.53
N SER A 210 2.58 21.58 -15.58
CA SER A 210 3.30 21.37 -16.83
C SER A 210 4.79 21.50 -16.51
N PHE A 211 5.48 20.38 -16.42
CA PHE A 211 6.94 20.39 -16.45
C PHE A 211 7.33 20.92 -17.84
N ARG A 212 7.74 22.19 -17.89
CA ARG A 212 8.49 22.68 -19.03
C ARG A 212 9.88 22.04 -18.95
N VAL A 213 10.20 21.27 -19.99
CA VAL A 213 11.52 20.75 -20.29
C VAL A 213 12.46 21.93 -20.57
#